data_f78ae7e8e50aadd016007c721a4c6c5e
#
_entry.id   f78ae7e8e50aadd016007c721a4c6c5e
#
_cell.length_a   1.000
_cell.length_b   1.000
_cell.length_c   1.000
_cell.angle_alpha   90.00
_cell.angle_beta   90.00
_cell.angle_gamma   90.00
#
_symmetry.space_group_name_H-M   'P 1'
#
loop_
_entity.id
_entity.type
_entity.pdbx_description
1 polymer ?
#
loop_
_entity_poly.entity_id
_entity_poly.type
_entity_poly.pdbx_seq_one_letter_code
_entity_poly.pdbx_strand_id
1 'polypeptide(L)'
;PHDVVIAAHATYTTSDLIGFVRKMDACARRTCYLALRIPAHDGAIGELSERICGQWHDSPNFVVGYNLLLAAGFHPNVLMEPKPVRHWTDPTLDDAVARAKRHLHLTDTSHDATIREILSRRLTFTDGAYRWPDGMRSALIWWEKT
;
A
#
# COMPACT_ATOMS: atom_id res chain seq x y z
N PRO A 1 27.48 2.73 -8.96
CA PRO A 1 26.46 3.70 -9.35
C PRO A 1 25.84 3.31 -10.69
N HIS A 2 24.54 3.47 -10.79
CA HIS A 2 23.71 3.18 -11.97
C HIS A 2 23.16 4.49 -12.52
N ASP A 3 22.85 4.57 -13.82
CA ASP A 3 22.27 5.79 -14.37
C ASP A 3 20.87 6.03 -13.79
N VAL A 4 20.12 4.97 -13.60
CA VAL A 4 18.77 4.98 -13.02
C VAL A 4 18.69 3.98 -11.89
N VAL A 5 18.02 4.38 -10.80
CA VAL A 5 17.68 3.52 -9.67
C VAL A 5 16.16 3.51 -9.48
N ILE A 6 15.58 2.32 -9.41
CA ILE A 6 14.14 2.14 -9.29
C ILE A 6 13.81 1.30 -8.06
N ALA A 7 12.85 1.75 -7.27
CA ALA A 7 12.20 0.97 -6.22
C ALA A 7 10.67 1.01 -6.42
N ALA A 8 10.08 -0.12 -6.74
CA ALA A 8 8.65 -0.23 -6.95
C ALA A 8 8.02 -1.12 -5.87
N HIS A 9 7.16 -0.53 -5.05
CA HIS A 9 6.45 -1.24 -3.98
C HIS A 9 7.36 -2.03 -3.02
N ALA A 10 8.59 -1.57 -2.82
CA ALA A 10 9.62 -2.28 -2.06
C ALA A 10 9.87 -1.71 -0.66
N THR A 11 9.18 -0.63 -0.25
CA THR A 11 9.50 0.12 0.98
C THR A 11 8.53 -0.11 2.12
N TYR A 12 7.55 -0.99 1.97
CA TYR A 12 6.48 -1.18 2.98
C TYR A 12 6.94 -1.80 4.30
N THR A 13 8.09 -2.43 4.30
CA THR A 13 8.70 -3.05 5.49
C THR A 13 9.88 -2.27 6.05
N THR A 14 10.26 -1.14 5.43
CA THR A 14 11.36 -0.33 5.95
C THR A 14 10.89 0.61 7.05
N SER A 15 11.62 0.65 8.16
CA SER A 15 11.42 1.62 9.24
C SER A 15 12.14 2.95 8.99
N ASP A 16 13.08 2.99 8.04
CA ASP A 16 13.87 4.17 7.67
C ASP A 16 13.74 4.44 6.16
N LEU A 17 12.62 5.02 5.77
CA LEU A 17 12.38 5.37 4.37
C LEU A 17 13.36 6.43 3.85
N ILE A 18 13.75 7.40 4.69
CA ILE A 18 14.70 8.45 4.27
C ILE A 18 16.10 7.90 4.07
N GLY A 19 16.57 7.04 4.95
CA GLY A 19 17.85 6.34 4.76
C GLY A 19 17.86 5.50 3.48
N PHE A 20 16.72 4.80 3.20
CA PHE A 20 16.55 4.05 1.96
C PHE A 20 16.63 4.97 0.71
N VAL A 21 15.91 6.10 0.71
CA VAL A 21 15.91 7.08 -0.39
C VAL A 21 17.29 7.68 -0.59
N ARG A 22 17.99 8.07 0.47
CA ARG A 22 19.36 8.57 0.38
C ARG A 22 20.33 7.54 -0.22
N LYS A 23 20.13 6.26 0.09
CA LYS A 23 20.90 5.18 -0.52
C LYS A 23 20.57 5.02 -2.01
N MET A 24 19.30 5.09 -2.40
CA MET A 24 18.93 5.13 -3.82
C MET A 24 19.61 6.28 -4.53
N ASP A 25 19.53 7.47 -3.95
CA ASP A 25 20.14 8.68 -4.50
C ASP A 25 21.66 8.53 -4.65
N ALA A 26 22.36 8.03 -3.64
CA ALA A 26 23.80 7.78 -3.70
C ALA A 26 24.20 6.74 -4.77
N CYS A 27 23.32 5.80 -5.10
CA CYS A 27 23.54 4.78 -6.12
C CYS A 27 23.18 5.25 -7.54
N ALA A 28 22.40 6.30 -7.69
CA ALA A 28 22.01 6.85 -8.98
C ALA A 28 23.04 7.87 -9.50
N ARG A 29 23.21 7.92 -10.83
CA ARG A 29 23.96 8.99 -11.51
C ARG A 29 23.05 10.07 -12.05
N ARG A 30 21.80 9.72 -12.42
CA ARG A 30 20.90 10.62 -13.12
C ARG A 30 19.53 10.74 -12.43
N THR A 31 18.83 9.63 -12.29
CA THR A 31 17.40 9.66 -11.88
C THR A 31 17.08 8.53 -10.92
N CYS A 32 16.28 8.84 -9.91
CA CYS A 32 15.66 7.86 -9.04
C CYS A 32 14.14 7.81 -9.28
N TYR A 33 13.57 6.61 -9.27
CA TYR A 33 12.14 6.36 -9.34
C TYR A 33 11.67 5.56 -8.14
N LEU A 34 10.63 6.03 -7.48
CA LEU A 34 10.01 5.38 -6.34
C LEU A 34 8.51 5.23 -6.59
N ALA A 35 8.01 4.00 -6.72
CA ALA A 35 6.59 3.75 -6.83
C ALA A 35 6.02 3.34 -5.47
N LEU A 36 5.01 4.08 -5.02
CA LEU A 36 4.28 3.84 -3.78
C LEU A 36 2.78 3.73 -4.06
N ARG A 37 2.08 2.96 -3.25
CA ARG A 37 0.62 2.95 -3.33
C ARG A 37 0.02 4.27 -2.85
N ILE A 38 -1.05 4.67 -3.48
CA ILE A 38 -1.91 5.76 -2.99
C ILE A 38 -2.77 5.21 -1.85
N PRO A 39 -2.96 5.95 -0.73
CA PRO A 39 -3.80 5.49 0.37
C PRO A 39 -5.24 5.26 -0.09
N ALA A 40 -5.86 4.18 0.37
CA ALA A 40 -7.28 3.94 0.21
C ALA A 40 -8.04 4.62 1.37
N HIS A 41 -8.91 5.57 1.08
CA HIS A 41 -9.68 6.28 2.11
C HIS A 41 -10.86 5.48 2.66
N ASP A 42 -11.32 4.48 1.93
CA ASP A 42 -12.46 3.63 2.29
C ASP A 42 -12.11 2.15 2.11
N GLY A 43 -10.98 1.74 2.68
CA GLY A 43 -10.47 0.38 2.56
C GLY A 43 -11.11 -0.58 3.55
N ALA A 44 -11.54 -1.76 3.08
CA ALA A 44 -12.06 -2.81 3.95
C ALA A 44 -11.02 -3.25 5.01
N ILE A 45 -9.74 -3.27 4.67
CA ILE A 45 -8.66 -3.56 5.64
C ILE A 45 -8.54 -2.46 6.70
N GLY A 46 -8.70 -1.19 6.32
CA GLY A 46 -8.68 -0.07 7.25
C GLY A 46 -9.82 -0.15 8.26
N GLU A 47 -11.06 -0.42 7.81
CA GLU A 47 -12.22 -0.64 8.66
C GLU A 47 -12.01 -1.82 9.63
N LEU A 48 -11.46 -2.93 9.13
CA LEU A 48 -11.12 -4.08 9.96
C LEU A 48 -10.08 -3.73 11.02
N SER A 49 -9.03 -3.01 10.64
CA SER A 49 -7.99 -2.58 11.57
C SER A 49 -8.54 -1.68 12.67
N GLU A 50 -9.36 -0.70 12.30
CA GLU A 50 -10.02 0.17 13.27
C GLU A 50 -10.91 -0.62 14.24
N ARG A 51 -11.71 -1.54 13.71
CA ARG A 51 -12.63 -2.35 14.51
C ARG A 51 -11.93 -3.33 15.45
N ILE A 52 -10.82 -3.93 15.01
CA ILE A 52 -10.12 -4.99 15.75
C ILE A 52 -8.98 -4.43 16.61
N CYS A 53 -8.20 -3.48 16.06
CA CYS A 53 -7.02 -2.92 16.71
C CYS A 53 -7.26 -1.52 17.32
N GLY A 54 -8.45 -0.93 17.14
CA GLY A 54 -8.80 0.38 17.67
C GLY A 54 -8.18 1.56 16.91
N GLN A 55 -7.51 1.31 15.80
CA GLN A 55 -6.90 2.36 14.98
C GLN A 55 -6.92 2.00 13.49
N TRP A 56 -7.15 2.99 12.66
CA TRP A 56 -6.98 2.85 11.22
C TRP A 56 -5.50 2.59 10.91
N HIS A 57 -5.22 1.46 10.30
CA HIS A 57 -3.87 1.13 9.86
C HIS A 57 -3.76 1.26 8.35
N ASP A 58 -2.80 2.05 7.93
CA ASP A 58 -2.35 2.09 6.55
C ASP A 58 -0.82 1.99 6.53
N SER A 59 -0.28 1.05 5.74
CA SER A 59 1.17 0.92 5.57
C SER A 59 1.73 2.20 4.94
N PRO A 60 3.05 2.47 5.04
CA PRO A 60 3.67 3.60 4.38
C PRO A 60 3.19 3.72 2.94
N ASN A 61 2.68 4.89 2.60
CA ASN A 61 2.02 5.15 1.32
C ASN A 61 2.61 6.41 0.66
N PHE A 62 2.07 6.76 -0.50
CA PHE A 62 2.49 7.92 -1.25
C PHE A 62 2.50 9.22 -0.42
N VAL A 63 1.48 9.49 0.38
CA VAL A 63 1.38 10.74 1.15
C VAL A 63 2.52 10.84 2.16
N VAL A 64 2.78 9.76 2.90
CA VAL A 64 3.89 9.70 3.85
C VAL A 64 5.23 9.84 3.12
N GLY A 65 5.44 9.06 2.06
CA GLY A 65 6.70 9.06 1.30
C GLY A 65 7.00 10.40 0.66
N TYR A 66 6.02 11.03 0.03
CA TYR A 66 6.20 12.32 -0.63
C TYR A 66 6.54 13.45 0.36
N ASN A 67 5.81 13.51 1.48
CA ASN A 67 6.09 14.52 2.51
C ASN A 67 7.48 14.33 3.15
N LEU A 68 7.89 13.07 3.38
CA LEU A 68 9.23 12.78 3.88
C LEU A 68 10.33 13.20 2.89
N LEU A 69 10.13 12.99 1.59
CA LEU A 69 11.06 13.45 0.55
C LEU A 69 11.21 14.96 0.56
N LEU A 70 10.10 15.71 0.60
CA LEU A 70 10.13 17.18 0.70
C LEU A 70 10.86 17.66 1.96
N ALA A 71 10.55 17.06 3.11
CA ALA A 71 11.20 17.39 4.39
C ALA A 71 12.71 17.07 4.38
N ALA A 72 13.14 16.08 3.59
CA ALA A 72 14.54 15.73 3.42
C ALA A 72 15.28 16.58 2.36
N GLY A 73 14.59 17.55 1.75
CA GLY A 73 15.16 18.49 0.76
C GLY A 73 15.15 17.98 -0.68
N PHE A 74 14.46 16.89 -0.97
CA PHE A 74 14.21 16.46 -2.34
C PHE A 74 13.05 17.26 -2.95
N HIS A 75 13.11 17.51 -4.25
CA HIS A 75 12.06 18.18 -5.01
C HIS A 75 11.51 17.23 -6.10
N PRO A 76 10.75 16.19 -5.70
CA PRO A 76 10.33 15.17 -6.64
C PRO A 76 9.17 15.59 -7.51
N ASN A 77 9.14 15.06 -8.73
CA ASN A 77 7.96 15.03 -9.58
C ASN A 77 7.04 13.87 -9.19
N VAL A 78 5.78 13.93 -9.59
CA VAL A 78 4.77 12.90 -9.30
C VAL A 78 3.89 12.64 -10.51
N LEU A 79 3.64 11.36 -10.76
CA LEU A 79 2.61 10.88 -11.67
C LEU A 79 1.73 9.89 -10.91
N MET A 80 0.43 10.14 -10.87
CA MET A 80 -0.54 9.25 -10.21
C MET A 80 -1.35 8.45 -11.22
N GLU A 81 -1.56 7.17 -10.95
CA GLU A 81 -2.52 6.37 -11.70
C GLU A 81 -3.93 6.96 -11.54
N PRO A 82 -4.64 7.25 -12.65
CA PRO A 82 -5.95 7.89 -12.58
C PRO A 82 -7.04 6.95 -12.05
N LYS A 83 -6.86 5.63 -12.23
CA LYS A 83 -7.82 4.58 -11.83
C LYS A 83 -7.09 3.39 -11.22
N PRO A 84 -7.75 2.62 -10.34
CA PRO A 84 -7.20 1.35 -9.87
C PRO A 84 -6.95 0.40 -11.04
N VAL A 85 -5.77 -0.20 -11.08
CA VAL A 85 -5.39 -1.17 -12.11
C VAL A 85 -5.81 -2.58 -11.73
N ARG A 86 -5.80 -2.89 -10.43
CA ARG A 86 -6.14 -4.20 -9.90
C ARG A 86 -7.02 -4.10 -8.66
N HIS A 87 -7.96 -5.02 -8.56
CA HIS A 87 -8.69 -5.32 -7.33
C HIS A 87 -8.24 -6.69 -6.82
N TRP A 88 -8.22 -6.85 -5.51
CA TRP A 88 -8.09 -8.18 -4.95
C TRP A 88 -9.38 -8.96 -5.21
N THR A 89 -9.21 -10.23 -5.49
CA THR A 89 -10.30 -11.19 -5.61
C THR A 89 -9.94 -12.44 -4.83
N ASP A 90 -10.92 -13.05 -4.20
CA ASP A 90 -10.79 -14.31 -3.49
C ASP A 90 -11.91 -15.26 -3.93
N PRO A 91 -11.61 -16.54 -4.22
CA PRO A 91 -12.61 -17.49 -4.69
C PRO A 91 -13.75 -17.70 -3.70
N THR A 92 -13.43 -17.66 -2.39
CA THR A 92 -14.40 -17.85 -1.31
C THR A 92 -14.29 -16.74 -0.27
N LEU A 93 -15.35 -16.60 0.54
CA LEU A 93 -15.31 -15.68 1.68
C LEU A 93 -14.27 -16.12 2.73
N ASP A 94 -14.03 -17.43 2.85
CA ASP A 94 -12.99 -17.95 3.75
C ASP A 94 -11.58 -17.55 3.30
N ASP A 95 -11.31 -17.54 2.00
CA ASP A 95 -10.06 -17.03 1.45
C ASP A 95 -9.88 -15.54 1.72
N ALA A 96 -10.97 -14.78 1.60
CA ALA A 96 -10.96 -13.34 1.93
C ALA A 96 -10.69 -13.10 3.43
N VAL A 97 -11.30 -13.89 4.32
CA VAL A 97 -11.02 -13.86 5.77
C VAL A 97 -9.55 -14.19 6.02
N ALA A 98 -9.03 -15.24 5.41
CA ALA A 98 -7.61 -15.62 5.55
C ALA A 98 -6.67 -14.51 5.04
N ARG A 99 -7.02 -13.83 3.95
CA ARG A 99 -6.28 -12.66 3.44
C ARG A 99 -6.29 -11.51 4.45
N ALA A 100 -7.46 -11.17 4.98
CA ALA A 100 -7.59 -10.10 5.98
C ALA A 100 -6.74 -10.38 7.22
N LYS A 101 -6.79 -11.60 7.73
CA LYS A 101 -5.97 -12.03 8.88
C LYS A 101 -4.47 -11.86 8.62
N ARG A 102 -3.99 -12.26 7.43
CA ARG A 102 -2.57 -12.05 7.07
C ARG A 102 -2.18 -10.57 7.06
N HIS A 103 -3.05 -9.70 6.53
CA HIS A 103 -2.78 -8.26 6.52
C HIS A 103 -2.77 -7.64 7.92
N LEU A 104 -3.59 -8.15 8.82
CA LEU A 104 -3.70 -7.67 10.20
C LEU A 104 -2.76 -8.43 11.16
N HIS A 105 -1.95 -9.36 10.65
CA HIS A 105 -1.06 -10.21 11.44
C HIS A 105 -1.77 -11.01 12.55
N LEU A 106 -3.03 -11.41 12.31
CA LEU A 106 -3.83 -12.20 13.23
C LEU A 106 -3.57 -13.71 13.00
N THR A 107 -3.28 -14.42 14.08
CA THR A 107 -2.96 -15.85 14.04
C THR A 107 -4.04 -16.75 14.64
N ASP A 108 -4.88 -16.18 15.51
CA ASP A 108 -5.98 -16.89 16.16
C ASP A 108 -7.33 -16.68 15.44
N THR A 109 -8.39 -17.27 15.98
CA THR A 109 -9.75 -17.21 15.41
C THR A 109 -10.69 -16.24 16.17
N SER A 110 -10.18 -15.50 17.15
CA SER A 110 -11.00 -14.64 18.03
C SER A 110 -11.80 -13.57 17.26
N HIS A 111 -11.26 -13.12 16.12
CA HIS A 111 -11.85 -12.08 15.30
C HIS A 111 -12.53 -12.58 14.01
N ASP A 112 -12.53 -13.89 13.76
CA ASP A 112 -13.03 -14.45 12.49
C ASP A 112 -14.49 -14.09 12.21
N ALA A 113 -15.34 -14.07 13.22
CA ALA A 113 -16.74 -13.69 13.07
C ALA A 113 -16.88 -12.21 12.67
N THR A 114 -16.15 -11.30 13.32
CA THR A 114 -16.14 -9.87 13.00
C THR A 114 -15.58 -9.61 11.60
N ILE A 115 -14.48 -10.29 11.23
CA ILE A 115 -13.90 -10.17 9.90
C ILE A 115 -14.90 -10.63 8.84
N ARG A 116 -15.54 -11.78 9.05
CA ARG A 116 -16.54 -12.33 8.13
C ARG A 116 -17.73 -11.40 7.97
N GLU A 117 -18.25 -10.85 9.04
CA GLU A 117 -19.36 -9.88 9.02
C GLU A 117 -19.01 -8.66 8.14
N ILE A 118 -17.88 -8.02 8.40
CA ILE A 118 -17.42 -6.83 7.66
C ILE A 118 -17.21 -7.18 6.19
N LEU A 119 -16.50 -8.27 5.90
CA LEU A 119 -16.21 -8.66 4.52
C LEU A 119 -17.47 -9.04 3.75
N SER A 120 -18.45 -9.73 4.37
CA SER A 120 -19.72 -10.06 3.72
C SER A 120 -20.50 -8.82 3.27
N ARG A 121 -20.35 -7.71 3.99
CA ARG A 121 -20.99 -6.43 3.66
C ARG A 121 -20.17 -5.62 2.65
N ARG A 122 -18.84 -5.72 2.69
CA ARG A 122 -17.93 -4.89 1.91
C ARG A 122 -17.56 -5.49 0.56
N LEU A 123 -17.50 -6.81 0.45
CA LEU A 123 -17.11 -7.48 -0.78
C LEU A 123 -18.32 -7.69 -1.69
N THR A 124 -18.08 -7.62 -3.00
CA THR A 124 -19.08 -7.95 -4.01
C THR A 124 -18.74 -9.29 -4.63
N PHE A 125 -19.70 -10.23 -4.63
CA PHE A 125 -19.53 -11.50 -5.34
C PHE A 125 -19.85 -11.27 -6.82
N THR A 126 -18.87 -11.45 -7.70
CA THR A 126 -19.01 -11.31 -9.15
C THR A 126 -18.03 -12.24 -9.87
N ASP A 127 -18.43 -12.75 -11.02
CA ASP A 127 -17.61 -13.65 -11.85
C ASP A 127 -17.01 -14.84 -11.08
N GLY A 128 -17.78 -15.38 -10.11
CA GLY A 128 -17.37 -16.55 -9.32
C GLY A 128 -16.35 -16.26 -8.21
N ALA A 129 -16.12 -15.00 -7.86
CA ALA A 129 -15.20 -14.60 -6.80
C ALA A 129 -15.69 -13.38 -6.01
N TYR A 130 -15.20 -13.24 -4.78
CA TYR A 130 -15.38 -12.05 -3.95
C TYR A 130 -14.39 -10.98 -4.36
N ARG A 131 -14.89 -9.85 -4.83
CA ARG A 131 -14.09 -8.69 -5.23
C ARG A 131 -14.04 -7.67 -4.10
N TRP A 132 -12.83 -7.25 -3.77
CA TRP A 132 -12.60 -6.18 -2.80
C TRP A 132 -12.95 -4.81 -3.39
N PRO A 133 -13.57 -3.91 -2.61
CA PRO A 133 -14.04 -2.61 -3.11
C PRO A 133 -12.90 -1.74 -3.61
N ASP A 134 -11.75 -1.83 -2.94
CA ASP A 134 -10.62 -0.96 -3.23
C ASP A 134 -9.67 -1.60 -4.22
N GLY A 135 -9.42 -0.88 -5.28
CA GLY A 135 -8.31 -1.19 -6.16
C GLY A 135 -7.04 -0.50 -5.72
N MET A 136 -5.91 -1.17 -5.87
CA MET A 136 -4.62 -0.54 -5.65
C MET A 136 -4.33 0.45 -6.76
N ARG A 137 -4.03 1.69 -6.38
CA ARG A 137 -3.50 2.75 -7.25
C ARG A 137 -2.07 3.05 -6.84
N SER A 138 -1.23 3.39 -7.79
CA SER A 138 0.15 3.76 -7.54
C SER A 138 0.42 5.22 -7.88
N ALA A 139 1.35 5.82 -7.18
CA ALA A 139 2.00 7.05 -7.57
C ALA A 139 3.47 6.76 -7.86
N LEU A 140 3.95 7.23 -8.99
CA LEU A 140 5.36 7.25 -9.33
C LEU A 140 5.94 8.59 -8.92
N ILE A 141 6.93 8.56 -8.07
CA ILE A 141 7.69 9.71 -7.61
C ILE A 141 9.07 9.61 -8.26
N TRP A 142 9.61 10.71 -8.81
CA TRP A 142 10.96 10.69 -9.30
C TRP A 142 11.65 12.04 -9.10
N TRP A 143 12.98 11.98 -8.99
CA TRP A 143 13.84 13.16 -8.93
C TRP A 143 15.10 12.90 -9.72
N GLU A 144 15.66 13.98 -10.21
CA GLU A 144 16.94 13.98 -10.93
C GLU A 144 18.06 14.38 -9.97
N LYS A 145 19.25 13.84 -10.20
CA LYS A 145 20.44 14.28 -9.51
C LYS A 145 20.85 15.66 -10.03
N THR A 146 21.05 16.57 -9.11
CA THR A 146 21.64 17.90 -9.38
C THR A 146 23.14 17.86 -9.28
#